data_4041ad70ab550f1ee80e6d5fd11d6b60
#
_entry.id   4041ad70ab550f1ee80e6d5fd11d6b60
#
_cell.length_a   1.000
_cell.length_b   1.000
_cell.length_c   1.000
_cell.angle_alpha   90.00
_cell.angle_beta   90.00
_cell.angle_gamma   90.00
#
_symmetry.space_group_name_H-M   'P 1'
#
loop_
_entity.id
_entity.type
_entity.pdbx_description
1 polymer ?
#
loop_
_entity_poly.entity_id
_entity_poly.type
_entity_poly.pdbx_seq_one_letter_code
_entity_poly.pdbx_strand_id
1 'polypeptide(L)'
;LWLIGPSVALAISGTLALAYNRSRVFFACITLAFCLWLYGQQMPPDFKELIIIGFVPLSFLLICFFRERGVFTTQGFIRLLVITIAIALTIYLIERRWILPVMLTDPLGDPVSLVLQYSPFHQVASLLLAISIVGCIILVGFDQTPITHGLTTALGGLVLGYILAVEHGWEIFLMASSLYMGANIIRDSYNMAYRDELTGLPHRRALSELFDSLGSTYSLAMLDVDHFKKFNDAHGHDIGDQ
;
A
#
# COMPACT_ATOMS: atom_id res chain seq x y z
N LEU A 1 18.31 4.43 18.75
CA LEU A 1 18.29 5.64 17.89
C LEU A 1 17.72 5.32 16.50
N TRP A 2 18.13 4.21 15.85
CA TRP A 2 17.71 3.83 14.49
C TRP A 2 16.21 3.53 14.32
N LEU A 3 15.51 3.13 15.39
CA LEU A 3 14.06 2.87 15.35
C LEU A 3 13.21 4.16 15.43
N ILE A 4 13.79 5.29 15.83
CA ILE A 4 13.05 6.57 15.95
C ILE A 4 12.60 7.08 14.59
N GLY A 5 13.50 7.10 13.60
CA GLY A 5 13.17 7.57 12.26
C GLY A 5 11.97 6.87 11.63
N PRO A 6 11.99 5.51 11.51
CA PRO A 6 10.86 4.75 11.03
C PRO A 6 9.57 4.94 11.82
N SER A 7 9.67 5.03 13.17
CA SER A 7 8.49 5.26 14.02
C SER A 7 7.83 6.62 13.74
N VAL A 8 8.64 7.67 13.59
CA VAL A 8 8.16 9.02 13.25
C VAL A 8 7.54 9.04 11.84
N ALA A 9 8.20 8.41 10.86
CA ALA A 9 7.69 8.32 9.50
C ALA A 9 6.33 7.59 9.45
N LEU A 10 6.18 6.48 10.17
CA LEU A 10 4.92 5.74 10.29
C LEU A 10 3.84 6.59 10.97
N ALA A 11 4.19 7.32 12.04
CA ALA A 11 3.26 8.20 12.72
C ALA A 11 2.76 9.34 11.79
N ILE A 12 3.66 9.97 11.03
CA ILE A 12 3.29 11.00 10.05
C ILE A 12 2.35 10.42 8.99
N SER A 13 2.71 9.31 8.36
CA SER A 13 1.90 8.71 7.30
C SER A 13 0.57 8.16 7.81
N GLY A 14 0.56 7.60 9.03
CA GLY A 14 -0.66 7.14 9.68
C GLY A 14 -1.62 8.29 10.04
N THR A 15 -1.10 9.42 10.54
CA THR A 15 -1.91 10.62 10.81
C THR A 15 -2.46 11.24 9.54
N LEU A 16 -1.67 11.32 8.46
CA LEU A 16 -2.15 11.74 7.14
C LEU A 16 -3.25 10.79 6.64
N ALA A 17 -3.06 9.49 6.77
CA ALA A 17 -4.06 8.51 6.36
C ALA A 17 -5.39 8.65 7.12
N LEU A 18 -5.35 8.99 8.41
CA LEU A 18 -6.54 9.33 9.19
C LEU A 18 -7.17 10.64 8.75
N ALA A 19 -6.37 11.70 8.58
CA ALA A 19 -6.84 13.03 8.20
C ALA A 19 -7.53 13.02 6.84
N TYR A 20 -6.99 12.27 5.87
CA TYR A 20 -7.56 12.12 4.53
C TYR A 20 -8.49 10.91 4.38
N ASN A 21 -8.79 10.21 5.48
CA ASN A 21 -9.66 9.03 5.53
C ASN A 21 -9.26 7.90 4.57
N ARG A 22 -7.93 7.66 4.42
CA ARG A 22 -7.33 6.64 3.53
C ARG A 22 -7.06 5.35 4.29
N SER A 23 -8.04 4.45 4.31
CA SER A 23 -8.00 3.22 5.11
C SER A 23 -6.88 2.27 4.72
N ARG A 24 -6.56 2.11 3.43
CA ARG A 24 -5.50 1.22 2.95
C ARG A 24 -4.14 1.60 3.55
N VAL A 25 -3.76 2.87 3.46
CA VAL A 25 -2.48 3.36 4.00
C VAL A 25 -2.47 3.30 5.53
N PHE A 26 -3.58 3.64 6.18
CA PHE A 26 -3.70 3.56 7.62
C PHE A 26 -3.43 2.15 8.15
N PHE A 27 -4.06 1.14 7.57
CA PHE A 27 -3.86 -0.25 7.97
C PHE A 27 -2.47 -0.78 7.61
N ALA A 28 -1.88 -0.34 6.49
CA ALA A 28 -0.49 -0.63 6.17
C ALA A 28 0.47 -0.06 7.24
N CYS A 29 0.26 1.18 7.68
CA CYS A 29 1.05 1.78 8.76
C CYS A 29 0.92 1.02 10.08
N ILE A 30 -0.28 0.55 10.45
CA ILE A 30 -0.48 -0.30 11.65
C ILE A 30 0.31 -1.60 11.52
N THR A 31 0.22 -2.28 10.37
CA THR A 31 0.94 -3.53 10.12
C THR A 31 2.45 -3.32 10.21
N LEU A 32 2.98 -2.26 9.61
CA LEU A 32 4.40 -1.95 9.65
C LEU A 32 4.88 -1.52 11.05
N ALA A 33 4.06 -0.78 11.79
CA ALA A 33 4.37 -0.42 13.18
C ALA A 33 4.45 -1.66 14.07
N PHE A 34 3.55 -2.62 13.89
CA PHE A 34 3.62 -3.90 14.58
C PHE A 34 4.87 -4.69 14.19
N CYS A 35 5.22 -4.74 12.90
CA CYS A 35 6.45 -5.41 12.44
C CYS A 35 7.72 -4.73 12.97
N LEU A 36 7.73 -3.40 13.04
CA LEU A 36 8.84 -2.66 13.64
C LEU A 36 9.01 -2.99 15.12
N TRP A 37 7.90 -3.08 15.86
CA TRP A 37 7.91 -3.51 17.25
C TRP A 37 8.42 -4.95 17.39
N LEU A 38 7.94 -5.89 16.57
CA LEU A 38 8.41 -7.28 16.55
C LEU A 38 9.90 -7.39 16.23
N TYR A 39 10.37 -6.60 15.26
CA TYR A 39 11.78 -6.60 14.87
C TYR A 39 12.70 -6.20 16.03
N GLY A 40 12.24 -5.31 16.91
CA GLY A 40 12.94 -4.91 18.14
C GLY A 40 12.99 -5.99 19.22
N GLN A 41 12.19 -7.07 19.10
CA GLN A 41 12.20 -8.17 20.09
C GLN A 41 13.34 -9.14 19.80
N GLN A 42 13.80 -9.84 20.86
CA GLN A 42 14.79 -10.92 20.74
C GLN A 42 14.10 -12.18 20.17
N MET A 43 14.04 -12.27 18.85
CA MET A 43 13.44 -13.39 18.13
C MET A 43 14.48 -14.14 17.28
N PRO A 44 14.27 -15.44 17.03
CA PRO A 44 15.08 -16.19 16.08
C PRO A 44 15.10 -15.52 14.69
N PRO A 45 16.24 -15.54 13.97
CA PRO A 45 16.34 -14.93 12.63
C PRO A 45 15.28 -15.45 11.65
N ASP A 46 15.05 -16.77 11.62
CA ASP A 46 14.08 -17.41 10.72
C ASP A 46 12.65 -16.90 10.94
N PHE A 47 12.32 -16.58 12.20
CA PHE A 47 11.01 -16.03 12.52
C PHE A 47 10.86 -14.57 12.06
N LYS A 48 11.92 -13.77 12.19
CA LYS A 48 11.96 -12.40 11.63
C LYS A 48 11.80 -12.43 10.11
N GLU A 49 12.48 -13.36 9.45
CA GLU A 49 12.38 -13.57 8.02
C GLU A 49 10.94 -13.89 7.59
N LEU A 50 10.30 -14.87 8.25
CA LEU A 50 8.92 -15.23 7.95
C LEU A 50 7.96 -14.05 8.06
N ILE A 51 8.14 -13.18 9.08
CA ILE A 51 7.31 -11.99 9.25
C ILE A 51 7.58 -10.98 8.14
N ILE A 52 8.83 -10.61 7.91
CA ILE A 52 9.21 -9.53 6.99
C ILE A 52 8.98 -9.94 5.54
N ILE A 53 9.37 -11.14 5.17
CA ILE A 53 9.33 -11.64 3.78
C ILE A 53 8.03 -12.37 3.47
N GLY A 54 7.36 -12.96 4.46
CA GLY A 54 6.10 -13.69 4.26
C GLY A 54 4.86 -12.85 4.61
N PHE A 55 4.69 -12.55 5.89
CA PHE A 55 3.43 -11.93 6.37
C PHE A 55 3.25 -10.46 5.97
N VAL A 56 4.32 -9.64 5.92
CA VAL A 56 4.20 -8.24 5.50
C VAL A 56 3.73 -8.14 4.05
N PRO A 57 4.38 -8.80 3.06
CA PRO A 57 3.92 -8.78 1.68
C PRO A 57 2.48 -9.28 1.51
N LEU A 58 2.13 -10.37 2.18
CA LEU A 58 0.77 -10.91 2.13
C LEU A 58 -0.26 -9.92 2.70
N SER A 59 0.06 -9.24 3.80
CA SER A 59 -0.83 -8.24 4.39
C SER A 59 -1.03 -7.04 3.46
N PHE A 60 0.01 -6.59 2.77
CA PHE A 60 -0.09 -5.53 1.77
C PHE A 60 -0.96 -5.94 0.58
N LEU A 61 -0.80 -7.17 0.08
CA LEU A 61 -1.68 -7.72 -0.96
C LEU A 61 -3.15 -7.70 -0.52
N LEU A 62 -3.44 -8.17 0.68
CA LEU A 62 -4.80 -8.17 1.24
C LEU A 62 -5.35 -6.75 1.39
N ILE A 63 -4.53 -5.81 1.87
CA ILE A 63 -4.91 -4.40 1.99
C ILE A 63 -5.24 -3.80 0.61
N CYS A 64 -4.42 -4.09 -0.41
CA CYS A 64 -4.65 -3.62 -1.77
C CYS A 64 -5.90 -4.23 -2.41
N PHE A 65 -6.19 -5.49 -2.13
CA PHE A 65 -7.36 -6.20 -2.68
C PHE A 65 -8.69 -5.57 -2.24
N PHE A 66 -8.77 -5.03 -1.04
CA PHE A 66 -9.98 -4.38 -0.56
C PHE A 66 -10.13 -2.98 -1.13
N ARG A 67 -11.32 -2.65 -1.65
CA ARG A 67 -11.64 -1.31 -2.15
C ARG A 67 -11.53 -0.26 -1.05
N GLU A 68 -10.98 0.92 -1.39
CA GLU A 68 -10.91 2.06 -0.45
C GLU A 68 -12.33 2.52 -0.06
N ARG A 69 -12.63 2.54 1.25
CA ARG A 69 -13.93 2.94 1.77
C ARG A 69 -13.84 3.83 3.02
N GLY A 70 -12.63 4.28 3.33
CA GLY A 70 -12.36 5.07 4.53
C GLY A 70 -12.15 4.24 5.80
N VAL A 71 -11.56 4.88 6.80
CA VAL A 71 -11.21 4.25 8.10
C VAL A 71 -12.45 4.11 8.98
N PHE A 72 -13.25 5.17 9.07
CA PHE A 72 -14.43 5.26 9.97
C PHE A 72 -15.69 4.71 9.33
N THR A 73 -15.61 3.53 8.74
CA THR A 73 -16.74 2.83 8.14
C THR A 73 -16.89 1.45 8.75
N THR A 74 -18.05 0.82 8.59
CA THR A 74 -18.27 -0.57 9.04
C THR A 74 -17.20 -1.51 8.52
N GLN A 75 -16.77 -1.33 7.26
CA GLN A 75 -15.70 -2.12 6.66
C GLN A 75 -14.32 -1.78 7.24
N GLY A 76 -14.06 -0.51 7.58
CA GLY A 76 -12.87 -0.11 8.31
C GLY A 76 -12.78 -0.79 9.68
N PHE A 77 -13.87 -0.83 10.43
CA PHE A 77 -13.94 -1.53 11.72
C PHE A 77 -13.73 -3.04 11.57
N ILE A 78 -14.31 -3.68 10.54
CA ILE A 78 -14.08 -5.11 10.28
C ILE A 78 -12.59 -5.37 9.98
N ARG A 79 -11.94 -4.53 9.17
CA ARG A 79 -10.50 -4.64 8.89
C ARG A 79 -9.66 -4.46 10.15
N LEU A 80 -9.98 -3.46 10.96
CA LEU A 80 -9.30 -3.24 12.24
C LEU A 80 -9.41 -4.48 13.13
N LEU A 81 -10.61 -5.06 13.23
CA LEU A 81 -10.84 -6.28 13.99
C LEU A 81 -9.99 -7.45 13.45
N VAL A 82 -9.99 -7.67 12.14
CA VAL A 82 -9.21 -8.74 11.50
C VAL A 82 -7.71 -8.55 11.78
N ILE A 83 -7.18 -7.33 11.61
CA ILE A 83 -5.78 -7.03 11.89
C ILE A 83 -5.46 -7.24 13.37
N THR A 84 -6.32 -6.79 14.28
CA THR A 84 -6.14 -6.96 15.72
C THR A 84 -6.12 -8.43 16.10
N ILE A 85 -7.02 -9.24 15.53
CA ILE A 85 -7.05 -10.70 15.74
C ILE A 85 -5.77 -11.34 15.18
N ALA A 86 -5.32 -10.95 13.99
CA ALA A 86 -4.10 -11.47 13.39
C ALA A 86 -2.87 -11.14 14.24
N ILE A 87 -2.77 -9.91 14.75
CA ILE A 87 -1.71 -9.48 15.68
C ILE A 87 -1.76 -10.30 16.97
N ALA A 88 -2.93 -10.41 17.60
CA ALA A 88 -3.10 -11.16 18.85
C ALA A 88 -2.76 -12.64 18.67
N LEU A 89 -3.21 -13.25 17.56
CA LEU A 89 -2.87 -14.62 17.21
C LEU A 89 -1.37 -14.79 17.01
N THR A 90 -0.72 -13.87 16.30
CA THR A 90 0.74 -13.91 16.09
C THR A 90 1.48 -13.86 17.42
N ILE A 91 1.13 -12.94 18.32
CA ILE A 91 1.71 -12.84 19.67
C ILE A 91 1.49 -14.15 20.44
N TYR A 92 0.26 -14.68 20.43
CA TYR A 92 -0.06 -15.92 21.12
C TYR A 92 0.78 -17.12 20.61
N LEU A 93 0.92 -17.24 19.30
CA LEU A 93 1.70 -18.31 18.67
C LEU A 93 3.21 -18.18 18.98
N ILE A 94 3.72 -16.95 19.05
CA ILE A 94 5.10 -16.66 19.48
C ILE A 94 5.32 -17.13 20.93
N GLU A 95 4.46 -16.72 21.85
CA GLU A 95 4.57 -17.09 23.26
C GLU A 95 4.52 -18.61 23.48
N ARG A 96 3.70 -19.30 22.69
CA ARG A 96 3.55 -20.76 22.75
C ARG A 96 4.64 -21.53 21.98
N ARG A 97 5.52 -20.85 21.24
CA ARG A 97 6.56 -21.45 20.38
C ARG A 97 6.02 -22.51 19.39
N TRP A 98 4.77 -22.40 18.98
CA TRP A 98 4.10 -23.41 18.15
C TRP A 98 4.39 -23.24 16.65
N ILE A 99 4.68 -22.02 16.21
CA ILE A 99 4.90 -21.75 14.77
C ILE A 99 6.24 -22.28 14.30
N LEU A 100 7.29 -22.19 15.12
CA LEU A 100 8.66 -22.50 14.71
C LEU A 100 8.85 -23.94 14.20
N PRO A 101 8.38 -24.99 14.89
CA PRO A 101 8.60 -26.36 14.43
C PRO A 101 7.86 -26.73 13.14
N VAL A 102 6.66 -26.16 12.94
CA VAL A 102 5.80 -26.49 11.79
C VAL A 102 6.21 -25.78 10.51
N MET A 103 6.76 -24.55 10.64
CA MET A 103 7.14 -23.74 9.47
C MET A 103 8.61 -23.86 9.09
N LEU A 104 9.46 -24.41 9.97
CA LEU A 104 10.87 -24.67 9.72
C LEU A 104 11.14 -26.07 9.15
N THR A 105 10.19 -27.01 9.28
CA THR A 105 10.25 -28.28 8.57
C THR A 105 9.72 -28.08 7.16
N ASP A 106 10.36 -28.66 6.15
CA ASP A 106 9.99 -28.54 4.73
C ASP A 106 8.56 -29.05 4.45
N PRO A 107 7.52 -28.21 4.57
CA PRO A 107 6.13 -28.67 4.51
C PRO A 107 5.64 -28.88 3.08
N LEU A 108 6.42 -28.48 2.07
CA LEU A 108 5.93 -28.33 0.70
C LEU A 108 6.31 -29.45 -0.25
N GLY A 109 6.97 -30.52 0.22
CA GLY A 109 7.33 -31.67 -0.59
C GLY A 109 8.36 -31.40 -1.71
N ASP A 110 8.89 -32.46 -2.29
CA ASP A 110 10.03 -32.43 -3.23
C ASP A 110 9.90 -31.51 -4.45
N PRO A 111 8.76 -31.44 -5.20
CA PRO A 111 8.71 -30.63 -6.40
C PRO A 111 8.76 -29.12 -6.12
N VAL A 112 8.23 -28.68 -4.99
CA VAL A 112 8.26 -27.25 -4.60
C VAL A 112 9.59 -26.90 -3.96
N SER A 113 10.17 -27.78 -3.16
CA SER A 113 11.49 -27.62 -2.57
C SER A 113 12.56 -27.44 -3.64
N LEU A 114 12.45 -28.17 -4.76
CA LEU A 114 13.38 -28.12 -5.88
C LEU A 114 13.39 -26.74 -6.59
N VAL A 115 12.25 -26.06 -6.65
CA VAL A 115 12.14 -24.70 -7.20
C VAL A 115 12.63 -23.65 -6.20
N LEU A 116 12.30 -23.81 -4.92
CA LEU A 116 12.61 -22.85 -3.87
C LEU A 116 14.00 -23.02 -3.24
N GLN A 117 14.73 -24.11 -3.55
CA GLN A 117 16.09 -24.33 -3.04
C GLN A 117 17.09 -23.21 -3.41
N TYR A 118 16.82 -22.45 -4.49
CA TYR A 118 17.62 -21.30 -4.89
C TYR A 118 17.19 -19.99 -4.22
N SER A 119 16.09 -19.99 -3.46
CA SER A 119 15.68 -18.83 -2.69
C SER A 119 16.58 -18.68 -1.45
N PRO A 120 17.04 -17.45 -1.15
CA PRO A 120 17.75 -17.19 0.09
C PRO A 120 16.87 -17.27 1.33
N PHE A 121 15.57 -17.50 1.15
CA PHE A 121 14.56 -17.47 2.20
C PHE A 121 13.95 -18.84 2.45
N HIS A 122 13.40 -19.00 3.63
CA HIS A 122 12.65 -20.19 3.98
C HIS A 122 11.50 -20.45 2.98
N GLN A 123 11.22 -21.71 2.65
CA GLN A 123 10.25 -22.08 1.61
C GLN A 123 8.88 -21.39 1.76
N VAL A 124 8.32 -21.36 2.97
CA VAL A 124 7.03 -20.72 3.22
C VAL A 124 7.09 -19.21 3.01
N ALA A 125 8.15 -18.55 3.49
CA ALA A 125 8.33 -17.10 3.28
C ALA A 125 8.47 -16.77 1.80
N SER A 126 9.25 -17.57 1.04
CA SER A 126 9.41 -17.43 -0.40
C SER A 126 8.10 -17.59 -1.17
N LEU A 127 7.29 -18.57 -0.80
CA LEU A 127 5.98 -18.80 -1.41
C LEU A 127 5.02 -17.63 -1.15
N LEU A 128 4.93 -17.15 0.09
CA LEU A 128 4.10 -16.00 0.46
C LEU A 128 4.55 -14.73 -0.26
N LEU A 129 5.85 -14.52 -0.38
CA LEU A 129 6.43 -13.42 -1.14
C LEU A 129 6.05 -13.50 -2.63
N ALA A 130 6.22 -14.67 -3.25
CA ALA A 130 5.88 -14.88 -4.66
C ALA A 130 4.39 -14.63 -4.94
N ILE A 131 3.50 -15.16 -4.10
CA ILE A 131 2.05 -14.90 -4.19
C ILE A 131 1.77 -13.41 -4.07
N SER A 132 2.43 -12.73 -3.13
CA SER A 132 2.21 -11.30 -2.89
C SER A 132 2.70 -10.44 -4.04
N ILE A 133 3.86 -10.74 -4.61
CA ILE A 133 4.40 -10.01 -5.77
C ILE A 133 3.49 -10.19 -6.99
N VAL A 134 3.11 -11.43 -7.33
CA VAL A 134 2.24 -11.70 -8.46
C VAL A 134 0.87 -11.02 -8.26
N GLY A 135 0.29 -11.14 -7.07
CA GLY A 135 -0.97 -10.48 -6.74
C GLY A 135 -0.89 -8.96 -6.84
N CYS A 136 0.19 -8.34 -6.36
CA CYS A 136 0.40 -6.90 -6.47
C CYS A 136 0.56 -6.43 -7.93
N ILE A 137 1.27 -7.18 -8.77
CA ILE A 137 1.40 -6.88 -10.21
C ILE A 137 0.03 -6.90 -10.88
N ILE A 138 -0.77 -7.93 -10.59
CA ILE A 138 -2.12 -8.05 -11.13
C ILE A 138 -2.99 -6.87 -10.66
N LEU A 139 -2.97 -6.53 -9.38
CA LEU A 139 -3.77 -5.44 -8.82
C LEU A 139 -3.39 -4.07 -9.40
N VAL A 140 -2.10 -3.79 -9.61
CA VAL A 140 -1.64 -2.55 -10.26
C VAL A 140 -2.16 -2.45 -11.69
N GLY A 141 -2.32 -3.57 -12.39
CA GLY A 141 -2.94 -3.59 -13.73
C GLY A 141 -4.42 -3.18 -13.73
N PHE A 142 -5.15 -3.44 -12.65
CA PHE A 142 -6.59 -3.12 -12.53
C PHE A 142 -6.87 -1.81 -11.76
N ASP A 143 -6.05 -1.48 -10.78
CA ASP A 143 -6.24 -0.30 -9.92
C ASP A 143 -5.01 0.61 -10.00
N GLN A 144 -5.07 1.61 -10.88
CA GLN A 144 -3.99 2.56 -11.15
C GLN A 144 -4.02 3.80 -10.23
N THR A 145 -4.65 3.70 -9.06
CA THR A 145 -4.65 4.81 -8.10
C THR A 145 -3.25 5.07 -7.53
N PRO A 146 -2.91 6.35 -7.21
CA PRO A 146 -1.63 6.68 -6.56
C PRO A 146 -1.39 5.89 -5.27
N ILE A 147 -2.46 5.56 -4.53
CA ILE A 147 -2.38 4.79 -3.29
C ILE A 147 -1.94 3.36 -3.56
N THR A 148 -2.52 2.68 -4.57
CA THR A 148 -2.13 1.30 -4.93
C THR A 148 -0.67 1.25 -5.41
N HIS A 149 -0.25 2.19 -6.25
CA HIS A 149 1.15 2.34 -6.64
C HIS A 149 2.06 2.62 -5.44
N GLY A 150 1.61 3.49 -4.52
CA GLY A 150 2.34 3.80 -3.29
C GLY A 150 2.59 2.58 -2.42
N LEU A 151 1.56 1.77 -2.19
CA LEU A 151 1.64 0.56 -1.37
C LEU A 151 2.53 -0.50 -2.02
N THR A 152 2.36 -0.76 -3.32
CA THR A 152 3.15 -1.78 -4.04
C THR A 152 4.63 -1.40 -4.14
N THR A 153 4.93 -0.13 -4.41
CA THR A 153 6.33 0.37 -4.43
C THR A 153 6.94 0.33 -3.02
N ALA A 154 6.17 0.70 -1.98
CA ALA A 154 6.62 0.61 -0.60
C ALA A 154 6.95 -0.83 -0.21
N LEU A 155 6.12 -1.80 -0.62
CA LEU A 155 6.40 -3.21 -0.42
C LEU A 155 7.70 -3.63 -1.11
N GLY A 156 7.91 -3.24 -2.37
CA GLY A 156 9.14 -3.52 -3.11
C GLY A 156 10.38 -2.96 -2.40
N GLY A 157 10.29 -1.74 -1.88
CA GLY A 157 11.34 -1.11 -1.09
C GLY A 157 11.67 -1.89 0.18
N LEU A 158 10.65 -2.31 0.95
CA LEU A 158 10.83 -3.09 2.17
C LEU A 158 11.51 -4.44 1.92
N VAL A 159 11.08 -5.15 0.89
CA VAL A 159 11.68 -6.43 0.49
C VAL A 159 13.13 -6.23 0.05
N LEU A 160 13.40 -5.20 -0.77
CA LEU A 160 14.75 -4.87 -1.21
C LEU A 160 15.66 -4.51 -0.04
N GLY A 161 15.17 -3.71 0.92
CA GLY A 161 15.93 -3.34 2.12
C GLY A 161 16.32 -4.55 2.97
N TYR A 162 15.47 -5.57 3.00
CA TYR A 162 15.79 -6.82 3.68
C TYR A 162 16.80 -7.66 2.91
N ILE A 163 16.64 -7.79 1.58
CA ILE A 163 17.53 -8.60 0.72
C ILE A 163 18.95 -8.05 0.66
N LEU A 164 19.09 -6.73 0.60
CA LEU A 164 20.41 -6.10 0.49
C LEU A 164 21.29 -6.31 1.73
N ALA A 165 20.69 -6.71 2.85
CA ALA A 165 21.37 -7.00 4.11
C ALA A 165 22.39 -5.92 4.55
N VAL A 166 22.13 -4.65 4.16
CA VAL A 166 22.96 -3.50 4.57
C VAL A 166 22.67 -3.20 6.03
N GLU A 167 23.67 -2.77 6.76
CA GLU A 167 23.49 -2.33 8.15
C GLU A 167 22.39 -1.26 8.23
N HIS A 168 21.38 -1.51 9.06
CA HIS A 168 20.17 -0.69 9.16
C HIS A 168 19.35 -0.53 7.86
N GLY A 169 19.55 -1.42 6.87
CA GLY A 169 18.84 -1.36 5.58
C GLY A 169 17.32 -1.45 5.76
N TRP A 170 16.86 -2.39 6.58
CA TRP A 170 15.44 -2.55 6.89
C TRP A 170 14.80 -1.27 7.44
N GLU A 171 15.43 -0.63 8.41
CA GLU A 171 14.93 0.59 9.05
C GLU A 171 14.89 1.78 8.08
N ILE A 172 15.93 1.93 7.26
CA ILE A 172 16.01 3.00 6.25
C ILE A 172 14.92 2.82 5.20
N PHE A 173 14.76 1.61 4.66
CA PHE A 173 13.73 1.33 3.66
C PHE A 173 12.33 1.40 4.24
N LEU A 174 12.13 1.01 5.49
CA LEU A 174 10.85 1.17 6.20
C LEU A 174 10.48 2.65 6.35
N MET A 175 11.43 3.50 6.74
CA MET A 175 11.25 4.94 6.83
C MET A 175 10.89 5.53 5.46
N ALA A 176 11.68 5.23 4.43
CA ALA A 176 11.46 5.70 3.07
C ALA A 176 10.10 5.25 2.52
N SER A 177 9.75 3.98 2.69
CA SER A 177 8.46 3.41 2.27
C SER A 177 7.28 4.08 2.97
N SER A 178 7.41 4.35 4.28
CA SER A 178 6.37 5.02 5.05
C SER A 178 6.15 6.45 4.56
N LEU A 179 7.22 7.23 4.36
CA LEU A 179 7.12 8.59 3.81
C LEU A 179 6.57 8.60 2.38
N TYR A 180 6.96 7.63 1.57
CA TYR A 180 6.44 7.49 0.21
C TYR A 180 4.93 7.21 0.21
N MET A 181 4.43 6.35 1.09
CA MET A 181 2.99 6.13 1.26
C MET A 181 2.27 7.42 1.66
N GLY A 182 2.83 8.19 2.59
CA GLY A 182 2.30 9.50 2.98
C GLY A 182 2.25 10.51 1.81
N ALA A 183 3.32 10.58 1.02
CA ALA A 183 3.37 11.44 -0.17
C ALA A 183 2.31 11.06 -1.22
N ASN A 184 2.03 9.76 -1.39
CA ASN A 184 0.97 9.32 -2.32
C ASN A 184 -0.44 9.67 -1.83
N ILE A 185 -0.69 9.80 -0.52
CA ILE A 185 -1.96 10.34 0.00
C ILE A 185 -2.13 11.80 -0.46
N ILE A 186 -1.09 12.62 -0.31
CA ILE A 186 -1.12 14.02 -0.72
C ILE A 186 -1.34 14.13 -2.23
N ARG A 187 -0.60 13.32 -3.01
CA ARG A 187 -0.75 13.26 -4.47
C ARG A 187 -2.15 12.86 -4.91
N ASP A 188 -2.72 11.84 -4.28
CA ASP A 188 -4.06 11.37 -4.57
C ASP A 188 -5.11 12.44 -4.24
N SER A 189 -4.97 13.09 -3.09
CA SER A 189 -5.84 14.20 -2.68
C SER A 189 -5.73 15.42 -3.60
N TYR A 190 -4.52 15.73 -4.06
CA TYR A 190 -4.28 16.76 -5.07
C TYR A 190 -4.99 16.41 -6.39
N ASN A 191 -4.81 15.19 -6.90
CA ASN A 191 -5.45 14.76 -8.14
C ASN A 191 -6.98 14.89 -8.04
N MET A 192 -7.59 14.46 -6.95
CA MET A 192 -9.03 14.57 -6.73
C MET A 192 -9.52 16.02 -6.67
N ALA A 193 -8.70 16.94 -6.18
CA ALA A 193 -9.07 18.36 -6.06
C ALA A 193 -8.88 19.17 -7.36
N TYR A 194 -7.90 18.79 -8.19
CA TYR A 194 -7.42 19.58 -9.31
C TYR A 194 -7.63 18.95 -10.69
N ARG A 195 -7.98 17.66 -10.76
CA ARG A 195 -8.19 16.92 -12.01
C ARG A 195 -9.56 16.32 -12.09
N ASP A 196 -10.14 16.34 -13.27
CA ASP A 196 -11.37 15.65 -13.60
C ASP A 196 -11.11 14.14 -13.68
N GLU A 197 -11.97 13.34 -13.07
CA GLU A 197 -11.77 11.87 -12.97
C GLU A 197 -11.91 11.17 -14.34
N LEU A 198 -12.72 11.71 -15.23
CA LEU A 198 -13.00 11.09 -16.53
C LEU A 198 -11.93 11.44 -17.57
N THR A 199 -11.63 12.72 -17.69
CA THR A 199 -10.75 13.24 -18.75
C THR A 199 -9.32 13.47 -18.31
N GLY A 200 -9.05 13.51 -17.00
CA GLY A 200 -7.75 13.88 -16.43
C GLY A 200 -7.36 15.35 -16.62
N LEU A 201 -8.22 16.17 -17.24
CA LEU A 201 -7.99 17.58 -17.47
C LEU A 201 -8.03 18.38 -16.17
N PRO A 202 -7.38 19.57 -16.14
CA PRO A 202 -7.46 20.47 -15.01
C PRO A 202 -8.91 20.85 -14.68
N HIS A 203 -9.30 20.66 -13.42
CA HIS A 203 -10.64 20.98 -12.94
C HIS A 203 -10.79 22.47 -12.62
N ARG A 204 -12.03 22.91 -12.30
CA ARG A 204 -12.35 24.31 -12.01
C ARG A 204 -11.39 25.00 -11.03
N ARG A 205 -10.90 24.28 -10.00
CA ARG A 205 -9.92 24.82 -9.04
C ARG A 205 -8.59 25.17 -9.72
N ALA A 206 -8.07 24.27 -10.52
CA ALA A 206 -6.83 24.51 -11.26
C ALA A 206 -6.98 25.68 -12.23
N LEU A 207 -8.15 25.82 -12.87
CA LEU A 207 -8.46 26.96 -13.74
C LEU A 207 -8.48 28.27 -12.95
N SER A 208 -9.09 28.31 -11.75
CA SER A 208 -9.10 29.50 -10.92
C SER A 208 -7.71 29.96 -10.51
N GLU A 209 -6.86 29.03 -10.06
CA GLU A 209 -5.46 29.35 -9.73
C GLU A 209 -4.66 29.82 -10.95
N LEU A 210 -4.93 29.21 -12.13
CA LEU A 210 -4.33 29.69 -13.37
C LEU A 210 -4.71 31.15 -13.65
N PHE A 211 -5.99 31.54 -13.51
CA PHE A 211 -6.43 32.89 -13.70
C PHE A 211 -5.73 33.88 -12.75
N ASP A 212 -5.53 33.50 -11.48
CA ASP A 212 -4.82 34.33 -10.50
C ASP A 212 -3.32 34.51 -10.88
N SER A 213 -2.76 33.61 -11.68
CA SER A 213 -1.35 33.66 -12.13
C SER A 213 -1.16 34.33 -13.49
N LEU A 214 -2.24 34.63 -14.23
CA LEU A 214 -2.14 35.25 -15.56
C LEU A 214 -1.63 36.68 -15.49
N GLY A 215 -0.79 37.05 -16.45
CA GLY A 215 -0.33 38.43 -16.63
C GLY A 215 -1.43 39.34 -17.21
N SER A 216 -1.06 40.56 -17.55
CA SER A 216 -2.00 41.57 -18.05
C SER A 216 -2.51 41.33 -19.48
N THR A 217 -1.90 40.42 -20.23
CA THR A 217 -2.26 40.18 -21.64
C THR A 217 -2.43 38.68 -21.87
N TYR A 218 -3.67 38.25 -22.10
CA TYR A 218 -4.02 36.88 -22.45
C TYR A 218 -5.26 36.81 -23.30
N SER A 219 -5.50 35.71 -23.97
CA SER A 219 -6.73 35.41 -24.70
C SER A 219 -7.41 34.20 -24.05
N LEU A 220 -8.74 34.25 -23.92
CA LEU A 220 -9.57 33.19 -23.38
C LEU A 220 -10.48 32.65 -24.48
N ALA A 221 -10.49 31.33 -24.65
CA ALA A 221 -11.47 30.65 -25.51
C ALA A 221 -12.33 29.74 -24.63
N MET A 222 -13.65 29.80 -24.81
CA MET A 222 -14.61 28.92 -24.19
C MET A 222 -15.20 28.04 -25.27
N LEU A 223 -15.12 26.71 -25.08
CA LEU A 223 -15.63 25.69 -25.99
C LEU A 223 -16.69 24.88 -25.28
N ASP A 224 -17.77 24.56 -25.99
CA ASP A 224 -18.86 23.71 -25.51
C ASP A 224 -19.37 22.85 -26.64
N VAL A 225 -19.96 21.69 -26.32
CA VAL A 225 -20.48 20.72 -27.28
C VAL A 225 -21.96 21.02 -27.50
N ASP A 226 -22.30 21.41 -28.75
CA ASP A 226 -23.69 21.67 -29.12
C ASP A 226 -24.58 20.46 -28.95
N HIS A 227 -25.73 20.69 -28.30
CA HIS A 227 -26.75 19.65 -28.08
C HIS A 227 -26.29 18.38 -27.36
N PHE A 228 -25.22 18.42 -26.53
CA PHE A 228 -24.66 17.27 -25.82
C PHE A 228 -25.70 16.48 -25.02
N LYS A 229 -26.67 17.18 -24.40
CA LYS A 229 -27.78 16.50 -23.72
C LYS A 229 -28.59 15.61 -24.67
N LYS A 230 -28.94 16.09 -25.86
CA LYS A 230 -29.68 15.30 -26.84
C LYS A 230 -28.89 14.09 -27.36
N PHE A 231 -27.58 14.25 -27.47
CA PHE A 231 -26.65 13.18 -27.80
C PHE A 231 -26.67 12.08 -26.74
N ASN A 232 -26.54 12.45 -25.47
CA ASN A 232 -26.61 11.51 -24.35
C ASN A 232 -27.97 10.82 -24.23
N ASP A 233 -29.08 11.56 -24.44
CA ASP A 233 -30.42 11.02 -24.40
C ASP A 233 -30.64 9.98 -25.53
N ALA A 234 -29.97 10.14 -26.67
CA ALA A 234 -30.08 9.24 -27.83
C ALA A 234 -29.14 8.02 -27.76
N HIS A 235 -27.92 8.18 -27.20
CA HIS A 235 -26.84 7.17 -27.28
C HIS A 235 -26.43 6.60 -25.91
N GLY A 236 -26.92 7.18 -24.81
CA GLY A 236 -26.56 6.82 -23.44
C GLY A 236 -25.36 7.61 -22.92
N HIS A 237 -25.29 7.76 -21.59
CA HIS A 237 -24.22 8.48 -20.91
C HIS A 237 -22.85 7.86 -21.13
N ASP A 238 -22.77 6.50 -21.17
CA ASP A 238 -21.50 5.79 -21.37
C ASP A 238 -20.81 6.13 -22.70
N ILE A 239 -21.59 6.47 -23.74
CA ILE A 239 -21.05 6.92 -25.04
C ILE A 239 -20.69 8.40 -24.99
N GLY A 240 -21.44 9.20 -24.23
CA GLY A 240 -21.13 10.61 -24.02
C GLY A 240 -19.87 10.83 -23.20
N ASP A 241 -19.50 9.86 -22.38
CA ASP A 241 -18.29 9.90 -21.55
C ASP A 241 -17.02 9.48 -22.33
N GLN A 242 -17.13 8.94 -23.54
CA GLN A 242 -16.02 8.63 -24.45
C GLN A 242 -15.64 9.81 -25.32
#